data_d564cfa41163a93b0083043f0f80318b
#
_entry.id   d564cfa41163a93b0083043f0f80318b
#
_cell.length_a   1.000
_cell.length_b   1.000
_cell.length_c   1.000
_cell.angle_alpha   90.00
_cell.angle_beta   90.00
_cell.angle_gamma   90.00
#
_symmetry.space_group_name_H-M   'P 1'
#
loop_
_entity.id
_entity.type
_entity.pdbx_description
1 polymer ?
#
loop_
_entity_poly.entity_id
_entity_poly.type
_entity_poly.pdbx_seq_one_letter_code
_entity_poly.pdbx_strand_id
1 'polypeptide(L)'
;MGLFNFFIQEIAMDLGTANTLIIHNDEIVVNEPSIVALDRNNPKNVLAVGKKALMMHEKTHESIRTVRPLKDGVIADFNAAELMIRELIKLVLTKKPLFAPKWRMMICIPSSITEVEKRAVRDSAEQAGAQE
;
A
#
# COMPACT_ATOMS: atom_id res chain seq x y z
N MET A 1 -20.95 5.07 -22.97
CA MET A 1 -20.55 4.25 -21.82
C MET A 1 -20.92 2.80 -22.12
N GLY A 2 -19.91 2.00 -22.43
CA GLY A 2 -20.16 0.60 -22.78
C GLY A 2 -20.27 -0.30 -21.55
N LEU A 3 -20.79 -1.51 -21.75
CA LEU A 3 -20.83 -2.59 -20.77
C LEU A 3 -19.48 -2.87 -20.11
N PHE A 4 -18.36 -2.46 -20.71
CA PHE A 4 -17.01 -2.64 -20.20
C PHE A 4 -16.68 -1.79 -18.97
N ASN A 5 -17.34 -0.64 -18.78
CA ASN A 5 -17.11 0.20 -17.59
C ASN A 5 -17.73 -0.39 -16.31
N PHE A 6 -18.67 -1.32 -16.43
CA PHE A 6 -19.27 -2.00 -15.28
C PHE A 6 -18.30 -2.92 -14.55
N PHE A 7 -17.21 -3.34 -15.21
CA PHE A 7 -16.24 -4.27 -14.66
C PHE A 7 -14.93 -3.60 -14.23
N ILE A 8 -14.84 -2.27 -14.36
CA ILE A 8 -13.65 -1.52 -13.90
C ILE A 8 -13.99 -0.86 -12.58
N GLN A 9 -13.23 -1.20 -11.55
CA GLN A 9 -13.29 -0.54 -10.24
C GLN A 9 -12.08 0.36 -10.10
N GLU A 10 -12.30 1.56 -9.59
CA GLU A 10 -11.25 2.55 -9.40
C GLU A 10 -10.97 2.75 -7.91
N ILE A 11 -9.71 2.75 -7.56
CA ILE A 11 -9.26 3.14 -6.22
C ILE A 11 -8.16 4.18 -6.31
N ALA A 12 -8.15 5.08 -5.36
CA ALA A 12 -7.10 6.08 -5.20
C ALA A 12 -6.37 5.85 -3.89
N MET A 13 -5.04 5.91 -3.93
CA MET A 13 -4.18 5.79 -2.76
C MET A 13 -3.39 7.08 -2.55
N ASP A 14 -3.48 7.64 -1.37
CA ASP A 14 -2.68 8.79 -0.96
C ASP A 14 -1.64 8.34 0.08
N LEU A 15 -0.38 8.38 -0.32
CA LEU A 15 0.75 8.01 0.53
C LEU A 15 1.19 9.21 1.37
N GLY A 16 0.70 9.27 2.60
CA GLY A 16 1.09 10.31 3.55
C GLY A 16 2.22 9.87 4.47
N THR A 17 2.93 10.86 5.04
CA THR A 17 4.00 10.61 6.03
C THR A 17 3.45 9.92 7.29
N ALA A 18 2.33 10.38 7.80
CA ALA A 18 1.71 9.82 9.01
C ALA A 18 0.73 8.70 8.69
N ASN A 19 -0.16 8.92 7.72
CA ASN A 19 -1.23 7.99 7.36
C ASN A 19 -1.30 7.80 5.85
N THR A 20 -1.67 6.59 5.44
CA THR A 20 -2.00 6.25 4.06
C THR A 20 -3.50 6.04 3.95
N LEU A 21 -4.11 6.68 2.96
CA LEU A 21 -5.54 6.59 2.68
C LEU A 21 -5.76 5.81 1.39
N ILE A 22 -6.80 4.96 1.36
CA ILE A 22 -7.32 4.39 0.13
C ILE A 22 -8.80 4.76 0.03
N ILE A 23 -9.16 5.30 -1.13
CA ILE A 23 -10.50 5.77 -1.45
C ILE A 23 -11.07 4.87 -2.54
N HIS A 24 -12.30 4.42 -2.34
CA HIS A 24 -13.07 3.63 -3.29
C HIS A 24 -14.52 4.08 -3.25
N ASN A 25 -15.11 4.36 -4.43
CA ASN A 25 -16.48 4.87 -4.55
C ASN A 25 -16.74 6.11 -3.68
N ASP A 26 -15.82 7.07 -3.72
CA ASP A 26 -15.87 8.33 -2.96
C ASP A 26 -15.86 8.16 -1.43
N GLU A 27 -15.53 6.95 -0.94
CA GLU A 27 -15.41 6.66 0.48
C GLU A 27 -14.00 6.25 0.85
N ILE A 28 -13.54 6.64 2.03
CA ILE A 28 -12.28 6.19 2.59
C ILE A 28 -12.48 4.77 3.11
N VAL A 29 -11.90 3.81 2.40
CA VAL A 29 -11.99 2.37 2.76
C VAL A 29 -10.79 1.89 3.58
N VAL A 30 -9.66 2.60 3.49
CA VAL A 30 -8.47 2.37 4.30
C VAL A 30 -7.96 3.71 4.80
N ASN A 31 -7.74 3.81 6.11
CA ASN A 31 -7.05 4.91 6.76
C ASN A 31 -6.14 4.30 7.82
N GLU A 32 -4.90 4.09 7.44
CA GLU A 32 -3.94 3.37 8.26
C GLU A 32 -2.67 4.19 8.47
N PRO A 33 -2.04 4.10 9.64
CA PRO A 33 -0.71 4.67 9.84
C PRO A 33 0.28 4.14 8.79
N SER A 34 1.12 5.03 8.28
CA SER A 34 2.16 4.68 7.30
C SER A 34 3.35 4.02 8.01
N ILE A 35 3.15 2.78 8.42
CA ILE A 35 4.14 1.97 9.13
C ILE A 35 3.99 0.51 8.73
N VAL A 36 5.12 -0.18 8.64
CA VAL A 36 5.18 -1.61 8.33
C VAL A 36 6.04 -2.32 9.36
N ALA A 37 5.62 -3.49 9.78
CA ALA A 37 6.40 -4.39 10.65
C ALA A 37 6.96 -5.53 9.81
N LEU A 38 8.27 -5.68 9.84
CA LEU A 38 9.02 -6.67 9.08
C LEU A 38 9.70 -7.66 10.02
N ASP A 39 9.84 -8.88 9.55
CA ASP A 39 10.66 -9.87 10.22
C ASP A 39 12.14 -9.46 10.10
N ARG A 40 12.82 -9.32 11.22
CA ARG A 40 14.23 -8.91 11.25
C ARG A 40 15.16 -9.93 10.59
N ASN A 41 14.80 -11.21 10.65
CA ASN A 41 15.55 -12.29 10.03
C ASN A 41 15.26 -12.46 8.53
N ASN A 42 14.09 -11.99 8.09
CA ASN A 42 13.69 -11.99 6.68
C ASN A 42 12.98 -10.67 6.34
N PRO A 43 13.73 -9.62 5.94
CA PRO A 43 13.16 -8.29 5.71
C PRO A 43 12.11 -8.21 4.58
N LYS A 44 11.96 -9.25 3.77
CA LYS A 44 10.91 -9.36 2.75
C LYS A 44 9.60 -9.90 3.32
N ASN A 45 9.62 -10.45 4.53
CA ASN A 45 8.44 -10.98 5.20
C ASN A 45 7.75 -9.88 6.00
N VAL A 46 6.57 -9.47 5.54
CA VAL A 46 5.75 -8.46 6.20
C VAL A 46 4.90 -9.15 7.28
N LEU A 47 5.07 -8.73 8.51
CA LEU A 47 4.32 -9.25 9.66
C LEU A 47 3.00 -8.49 9.85
N ALA A 48 3.01 -7.18 9.62
CA ALA A 48 1.83 -6.34 9.72
C ALA A 48 2.04 -4.99 9.02
N VAL A 49 0.93 -4.31 8.73
CA VAL A 49 0.92 -2.92 8.25
C VAL A 49 -0.09 -2.12 9.03
N GLY A 50 0.06 -0.80 9.02
CA GLY A 50 -0.91 0.12 9.61
C GLY A 50 -1.01 -0.01 11.12
N LYS A 51 -2.24 -0.01 11.64
CA LYS A 51 -2.50 -0.05 13.08
C LYS A 51 -1.88 -1.26 13.78
N LYS A 52 -1.92 -2.42 13.13
CA LYS A 52 -1.29 -3.64 13.67
C LYS A 52 0.21 -3.50 13.80
N ALA A 53 0.87 -2.91 12.80
CA ALA A 53 2.30 -2.64 12.85
C ALA A 53 2.65 -1.60 13.93
N LEU A 54 1.81 -0.58 14.09
CA LEU A 54 1.98 0.42 15.14
C LEU A 54 1.91 -0.21 16.54
N MET A 55 0.97 -1.12 16.76
CA MET A 55 0.87 -1.88 18.02
C MET A 55 2.13 -2.72 18.28
N MET A 56 2.72 -3.30 17.25
CA MET A 56 3.98 -4.05 17.36
C MET A 56 5.17 -3.14 17.69
N HIS A 57 5.14 -1.89 17.16
CA HIS A 57 6.18 -0.89 17.46
C HIS A 57 6.22 -0.53 18.94
N GLU A 58 5.06 -0.44 19.57
CA GLU A 58 4.94 -0.12 21.00
C GLU A 58 5.39 -1.29 21.89
N LYS A 59 5.35 -2.50 21.36
CA LYS A 59 5.79 -3.73 22.05
C LYS A 59 7.15 -4.16 21.48
N THR A 60 8.24 -3.58 21.97
CA THR A 60 9.59 -3.93 21.52
C THR A 60 9.84 -5.44 21.56
N HIS A 61 10.02 -6.04 20.38
CA HIS A 61 10.39 -7.45 20.23
C HIS A 61 11.62 -7.55 19.33
N GLU A 62 12.61 -8.33 19.73
CA GLU A 62 13.90 -8.41 19.03
C GLU A 62 13.78 -8.93 17.60
N SER A 63 12.79 -9.76 17.30
CA SER A 63 12.57 -10.32 15.96
C SER A 63 11.79 -9.40 15.02
N ILE A 64 11.28 -8.28 15.52
CA ILE A 64 10.41 -7.38 14.74
C ILE A 64 11.12 -6.04 14.51
N ARG A 65 11.14 -5.61 13.26
CA ARG A 65 11.60 -4.27 12.88
C ARG A 65 10.40 -3.50 12.32
N THR A 66 10.05 -2.39 12.94
CA THR A 66 9.04 -1.47 12.40
C THR A 66 9.70 -0.33 11.65
N VAL A 67 9.14 0.04 10.51
CA VAL A 67 9.66 1.08 9.63
C VAL A 67 8.54 2.02 9.24
N ARG A 68 8.81 3.33 9.33
CA ARG A 68 7.99 4.38 8.72
C ARG A 68 8.64 4.76 7.38
N PRO A 69 8.10 4.28 6.25
CA PRO A 69 8.81 4.43 4.98
C PRO A 69 8.81 5.85 4.43
N LEU A 70 7.87 6.70 4.89
CA LEU A 70 7.81 8.10 4.46
C LEU A 70 8.17 9.03 5.62
N LYS A 71 8.98 10.04 5.30
CA LYS A 71 9.42 11.07 6.24
C LYS A 71 9.43 12.43 5.53
N ASP A 72 8.78 13.42 6.13
CA ASP A 72 8.73 14.78 5.61
C ASP A 72 8.29 14.87 4.14
N GLY A 73 7.31 14.05 3.75
CA GLY A 73 6.77 14.03 2.39
C GLY A 73 7.66 13.33 1.35
N VAL A 74 8.70 12.62 1.78
CA VAL A 74 9.58 11.85 0.88
C VAL A 74 9.65 10.39 1.31
N ILE A 75 9.92 9.51 0.34
CA ILE A 75 10.15 8.10 0.61
C ILE A 75 11.58 7.94 1.14
N ALA A 76 11.71 7.62 2.42
CA ALA A 76 13.00 7.43 3.09
C ALA A 76 13.50 5.98 2.98
N ASP A 77 12.58 5.01 2.94
CA ASP A 77 12.87 3.59 2.74
C ASP A 77 11.95 3.04 1.65
N PHE A 78 12.50 2.91 0.47
CA PHE A 78 11.70 2.51 -0.71
C PHE A 78 11.22 1.06 -0.62
N ASN A 79 12.07 0.14 -0.16
CA ASN A 79 11.69 -1.27 -0.04
C ASN A 79 10.55 -1.45 0.97
N ALA A 80 10.61 -0.76 2.10
CA ALA A 80 9.54 -0.77 3.09
C ALA A 80 8.25 -0.12 2.55
N ALA A 81 8.37 0.96 1.78
CA ALA A 81 7.22 1.62 1.14
C ALA A 81 6.54 0.68 0.14
N GLU A 82 7.30 0.01 -0.69
CA GLU A 82 6.79 -0.97 -1.66
C GLU A 82 6.02 -2.10 -0.98
N LEU A 83 6.59 -2.69 0.06
CA LEU A 83 5.94 -3.75 0.84
C LEU A 83 4.66 -3.24 1.51
N MET A 84 4.69 -2.04 2.08
CA MET A 84 3.52 -1.42 2.71
C MET A 84 2.39 -1.18 1.70
N ILE A 85 2.70 -0.62 0.54
CA ILE A 85 1.73 -0.37 -0.55
C ILE A 85 1.06 -1.67 -0.95
N ARG A 86 1.84 -2.71 -1.20
CA ARG A 86 1.35 -4.04 -1.59
C ARG A 86 0.37 -4.61 -0.57
N GLU A 87 0.72 -4.57 0.70
CA GLU A 87 -0.12 -5.12 1.76
C GLU A 87 -1.39 -4.28 2.00
N LEU A 88 -1.31 -2.95 1.91
CA LEU A 88 -2.49 -2.10 2.02
C LEU A 88 -3.47 -2.30 0.86
N ILE A 89 -2.97 -2.48 -0.36
CA ILE A 89 -3.80 -2.80 -1.52
C ILE A 89 -4.51 -4.13 -1.32
N LYS A 90 -3.83 -5.14 -0.79
CA LYS A 90 -4.44 -6.44 -0.50
C LYS A 90 -5.61 -6.35 0.48
N LEU A 91 -5.60 -5.41 1.42
CA LEU A 91 -6.73 -5.21 2.33
C LEU A 91 -8.02 -4.83 1.60
N VAL A 92 -7.91 -4.11 0.49
CA VAL A 92 -9.05 -3.71 -0.35
C VAL A 92 -9.46 -4.82 -1.31
N LEU A 93 -8.49 -5.55 -1.89
CA LEU A 93 -8.70 -6.53 -2.95
C LEU A 93 -8.99 -7.95 -2.44
N THR A 94 -9.09 -8.17 -1.13
CA THR A 94 -9.30 -9.50 -0.53
C THR A 94 -10.69 -10.10 -0.79
N LYS A 95 -11.68 -9.28 -1.11
CA LYS A 95 -13.00 -9.77 -1.50
C LYS A 95 -13.01 -10.02 -3.00
N LYS A 96 -12.70 -11.25 -3.41
CA LYS A 96 -12.80 -11.66 -4.81
C LYS A 96 -14.23 -12.14 -5.11
N PRO A 97 -15.09 -11.36 -5.79
CA PRO A 97 -16.33 -11.89 -6.32
C PRO A 97 -16.02 -12.91 -7.43
N LEU A 98 -16.99 -13.76 -7.75
CA LEU A 98 -16.88 -14.79 -8.79
C LEU A 98 -16.44 -14.20 -10.15
N PHE A 99 -16.79 -12.93 -10.40
CA PHE A 99 -16.35 -12.12 -11.53
C PHE A 99 -15.51 -10.98 -10.96
N ALA A 100 -14.19 -11.19 -10.87
CA ALA A 100 -13.29 -10.18 -10.35
C ALA A 100 -13.29 -8.95 -11.27
N PRO A 101 -13.65 -7.77 -10.76
CA PRO A 101 -13.55 -6.56 -11.55
C PRO A 101 -12.09 -6.26 -11.86
N LYS A 102 -11.86 -5.57 -12.97
CA LYS A 102 -10.56 -4.99 -13.26
C LYS A 102 -10.35 -3.79 -12.33
N TRP A 103 -9.19 -3.72 -11.71
CA TRP A 103 -8.83 -2.63 -10.81
C TRP A 103 -7.94 -1.63 -11.51
N ARG A 104 -8.44 -0.39 -11.60
CA ARG A 104 -7.63 0.77 -11.98
C ARG A 104 -7.20 1.47 -10.70
N MET A 105 -5.93 1.79 -10.59
CA MET A 105 -5.37 2.33 -9.37
C MET A 105 -4.64 3.63 -9.65
N MET A 106 -5.02 4.68 -8.92
CA MET A 106 -4.31 5.96 -8.90
C MET A 106 -3.53 6.05 -7.60
N ILE A 107 -2.23 6.21 -7.68
CA ILE A 107 -1.36 6.34 -6.51
C ILE A 107 -0.71 7.73 -6.51
N CYS A 108 -1.00 8.52 -5.48
CA CYS A 108 -0.35 9.79 -5.25
C CYS A 108 0.99 9.55 -4.58
N ILE A 109 2.07 9.89 -5.25
CA ILE A 109 3.45 9.70 -4.79
C ILE A 109 4.15 11.05 -4.59
N PRO A 110 5.16 11.12 -3.70
CA PRO A 110 5.96 12.32 -3.55
C PRO A 110 6.63 12.75 -4.87
N SER A 111 6.74 14.06 -5.08
CA SER A 111 7.32 14.62 -6.32
C SER A 111 8.80 14.33 -6.51
N SER A 112 9.51 14.01 -5.43
CA SER A 112 10.95 13.70 -5.45
C SER A 112 11.30 12.28 -5.86
N ILE A 113 10.29 11.46 -6.18
CA ILE A 113 10.49 10.06 -6.54
C ILE A 113 11.17 9.92 -7.92
N THR A 114 12.11 8.99 -8.06
CA THR A 114 12.80 8.71 -9.32
C THR A 114 11.92 7.88 -10.27
N GLU A 115 12.27 7.85 -11.56
CA GLU A 115 11.56 7.04 -12.56
C GLU A 115 11.62 5.53 -12.26
N VAL A 116 12.75 5.06 -11.71
CA VAL A 116 12.90 3.66 -11.27
C VAL A 116 11.96 3.33 -10.12
N GLU A 117 11.86 4.24 -9.16
CA GLU A 117 10.95 4.10 -8.01
C GLU A 117 9.48 4.16 -8.44
N LYS A 118 9.12 5.04 -9.39
CA LYS A 118 7.78 5.07 -9.98
C LYS A 118 7.41 3.73 -10.61
N ARG A 119 8.33 3.15 -11.37
CA ARG A 119 8.13 1.85 -12.01
C ARG A 119 7.92 0.76 -10.96
N ALA A 120 8.71 0.75 -9.91
CA ALA A 120 8.58 -0.23 -8.84
C ALA A 120 7.26 -0.10 -8.06
N VAL A 121 6.77 1.12 -7.83
CA VAL A 121 5.43 1.35 -7.27
C VAL A 121 4.35 0.78 -8.18
N ARG A 122 4.45 1.02 -9.49
CA ARG A 122 3.54 0.45 -10.50
C ARG A 122 3.55 -1.08 -10.47
N ASP A 123 4.74 -1.67 -10.50
CA ASP A 123 4.90 -3.13 -10.48
C ASP A 123 4.32 -3.73 -9.19
N SER A 124 4.48 -3.04 -8.06
CA SER A 124 3.90 -3.46 -6.78
C SER A 124 2.38 -3.43 -6.80
N ALA A 125 1.79 -2.41 -7.39
CA ALA A 125 0.35 -2.30 -7.56
C ALA A 125 -0.19 -3.42 -8.48
N GLU A 126 0.48 -3.68 -9.59
CA GLU A 126 0.13 -4.76 -10.52
C GLU A 126 0.22 -6.13 -9.85
N GLN A 127 1.29 -6.39 -9.09
CA GLN A 127 1.44 -7.64 -8.32
C GLN A 127 0.36 -7.81 -7.26
N ALA A 128 -0.14 -6.72 -6.70
CA ALA A 128 -1.24 -6.74 -5.72
C ALA A 128 -2.62 -6.91 -6.37
N GLY A 129 -2.73 -6.77 -7.70
CA GLY A 129 -3.96 -6.99 -8.45
C GLY A 129 -4.45 -5.84 -9.30
N ALA A 130 -3.76 -4.71 -9.33
CA ALA A 130 -4.08 -3.61 -10.25
C ALA A 130 -3.78 -4.01 -11.69
N GLN A 131 -4.63 -3.56 -12.63
CA GLN A 131 -4.48 -3.84 -14.05
C GLN A 131 -4.21 -2.56 -14.87
N GLU A 132 -4.49 -1.40 -14.28
CA GLU A 132 -4.14 -0.08 -14.79
C GLU A 132 -3.73 0.84 -13.63
#